data_7e20381b5b1bfe4d61a5e47d8ecb97ba
#
_entry.id   7e20381b5b1bfe4d61a5e47d8ecb97ba
#
_cell.length_a   1.000
_cell.length_b   1.000
_cell.length_c   1.000
_cell.angle_alpha   90.00
_cell.angle_beta   90.00
_cell.angle_gamma   90.00
#
_symmetry.space_group_name_H-M   'P 1'
#
loop_
_entity.id
_entity.type
_entity.pdbx_description
1 polymer ?
#
loop_
_entity_poly.entity_id
_entity_poly.type
_entity_poly.pdbx_seq_one_letter_code
_entity_poly.pdbx_strand_id
1 'polypeptide(L)'
;MSYVDQVYEMVVNKNPAEPEFHQAVKEVLASLRVVIEANEAAYQREALLERLVTPERQLVFRVPWVDDNGQVHVNNAYRVQFNSAIGPYKGGIRFHPNVNLGIIKFLGFEQGFKNALTGLPIGGGKGGCDFDPKGKSDREVMAFCQSFMTELYRFIGADTDVPAGDIGVGAREVGYMFGQYKRICNVYEGVFTGKGLSYGGSLGRKEATGFGLLYLTEAMLRANDLDIKGKRIVVSGAGNVAIYAAQKAIELGGNVVTVSDSSGYIHDEAGIDISLLKEVKEVKRERLTAYAAARKSAVYHEGKGVWGVRCDIALPCATQNELLLDDAKLLVANGCLAVAEGANMPTTIEATDYFLKNKVLFAPGKAANAGGVSTSVLEMSQNSARLSWTFAEVDTRIKQIMTGIFANLDNAAKSYGMDGNYVAGANIAGFQKIAEAMMAQGVV
;
A
#
# COMPACT_ATOMS: atom_id res chain seq x y z
N MET A 1 11.77 -12.88 30.19
CA MET A 1 11.07 -12.66 28.92
C MET A 1 10.80 -11.16 28.84
N SER A 2 11.17 -10.49 27.73
CA SER A 2 10.90 -9.06 27.57
C SER A 2 9.40 -8.77 27.39
N TYR A 3 8.99 -7.54 27.60
CA TYR A 3 7.58 -7.14 27.39
C TYR A 3 7.10 -7.45 25.96
N VAL A 4 7.94 -7.18 24.97
CA VAL A 4 7.67 -7.51 23.57
C VAL A 4 7.40 -9.01 23.38
N ASP A 5 8.23 -9.88 23.97
CA ASP A 5 8.08 -11.32 23.83
C ASP A 5 6.80 -11.83 24.53
N GLN A 6 6.45 -11.28 25.70
CA GLN A 6 5.20 -11.60 26.40
C GLN A 6 3.97 -11.26 25.56
N VAL A 7 3.96 -10.06 24.96
CA VAL A 7 2.84 -9.63 24.09
C VAL A 7 2.75 -10.49 22.84
N TYR A 8 3.89 -10.84 22.23
CA TYR A 8 3.88 -11.74 21.06
C TYR A 8 3.32 -13.14 21.41
N GLU A 9 3.74 -13.74 22.52
CA GLU A 9 3.18 -15.01 22.98
C GLU A 9 1.67 -14.92 23.26
N MET A 10 1.22 -13.82 23.86
CA MET A 10 -0.21 -13.55 24.04
C MET A 10 -0.95 -13.57 22.70
N VAL A 11 -0.41 -12.92 21.66
CA VAL A 11 -1.02 -12.91 20.32
C VAL A 11 -1.12 -14.31 19.73
N VAL A 12 -0.04 -15.11 19.80
CA VAL A 12 -0.03 -16.49 19.29
C VAL A 12 -1.06 -17.35 20.02
N ASN A 13 -1.13 -17.25 21.34
CA ASN A 13 -2.06 -18.03 22.15
C ASN A 13 -3.53 -17.68 21.92
N LYS A 14 -3.82 -16.39 21.71
CA LYS A 14 -5.20 -15.92 21.45
C LYS A 14 -5.68 -16.15 20.02
N ASN A 15 -4.78 -16.36 19.07
CA ASN A 15 -5.10 -16.46 17.63
C ASN A 15 -4.45 -17.72 17.00
N PRO A 16 -4.69 -18.94 17.48
CA PRO A 16 -3.88 -20.13 17.15
C PRO A 16 -3.90 -20.52 15.66
N ALA A 17 -4.85 -20.04 14.87
CA ALA A 17 -5.01 -20.39 13.45
C ALA A 17 -4.69 -19.22 12.48
N GLU A 18 -3.90 -18.24 12.90
CA GLU A 18 -3.65 -17.03 12.14
C GLU A 18 -2.15 -16.77 11.90
N PRO A 19 -1.43 -17.63 11.16
CA PRO A 19 0.02 -17.54 11.01
C PRO A 19 0.48 -16.25 10.35
N GLU A 20 -0.28 -15.69 9.40
CA GLU A 20 0.05 -14.43 8.73
C GLU A 20 -0.01 -13.25 9.72
N PHE A 21 -0.98 -13.27 10.63
CA PHE A 21 -1.07 -12.25 11.68
C PHE A 21 0.06 -12.39 12.69
N HIS A 22 0.42 -13.62 13.10
CA HIS A 22 1.57 -13.85 13.98
C HIS A 22 2.86 -13.30 13.38
N GLN A 23 3.10 -13.56 12.08
CA GLN A 23 4.30 -13.09 11.39
C GLN A 23 4.35 -11.56 11.36
N ALA A 24 3.27 -10.90 10.98
CA ALA A 24 3.20 -9.43 10.91
C ALA A 24 3.47 -8.78 12.27
N VAL A 25 2.83 -9.29 13.35
CA VAL A 25 3.06 -8.78 14.71
C VAL A 25 4.50 -8.99 15.14
N LYS A 26 5.07 -10.18 14.89
CA LYS A 26 6.47 -10.50 15.24
C LYS A 26 7.45 -9.54 14.59
N GLU A 27 7.31 -9.32 13.29
CA GLU A 27 8.20 -8.44 12.51
C GLU A 27 8.11 -6.99 12.99
N VAL A 28 6.91 -6.48 13.20
CA VAL A 28 6.71 -5.11 13.67
C VAL A 28 7.25 -4.95 15.09
N LEU A 29 6.86 -5.79 16.04
CA LEU A 29 7.31 -5.67 17.44
C LEU A 29 8.83 -5.86 17.57
N ALA A 30 9.44 -6.76 16.80
CA ALA A 30 10.89 -6.93 16.79
C ALA A 30 11.62 -5.65 16.37
N SER A 31 11.11 -4.95 15.36
CA SER A 31 11.68 -3.69 14.86
C SER A 31 11.49 -2.50 15.82
N LEU A 32 10.53 -2.61 16.75
CA LEU A 32 10.20 -1.57 17.73
C LEU A 32 10.85 -1.77 19.09
N ARG A 33 11.59 -2.86 19.29
CA ARG A 33 12.16 -3.23 20.59
C ARG A 33 12.92 -2.08 21.26
N VAL A 34 13.78 -1.38 20.53
CA VAL A 34 14.57 -0.27 21.05
C VAL A 34 13.71 0.88 21.56
N VAL A 35 12.59 1.18 20.90
CA VAL A 35 11.66 2.26 21.31
C VAL A 35 10.83 1.83 22.52
N ILE A 36 10.41 0.56 22.52
CA ILE A 36 9.58 -0.01 23.58
C ILE A 36 10.38 -0.10 24.87
N GLU A 37 11.61 -0.60 24.83
CA GLU A 37 12.50 -0.72 25.99
C GLU A 37 12.82 0.64 26.62
N ALA A 38 12.96 1.69 25.80
CA ALA A 38 13.18 3.05 26.30
C ALA A 38 12.01 3.63 27.13
N ASN A 39 10.79 3.08 26.96
CA ASN A 39 9.56 3.57 27.62
C ASN A 39 8.75 2.44 28.27
N GLU A 40 9.36 1.30 28.55
CA GLU A 40 8.70 0.04 28.89
C GLU A 40 7.71 0.18 30.06
N ALA A 41 8.13 0.81 31.17
CA ALA A 41 7.29 0.97 32.35
C ALA A 41 5.98 1.76 32.08
N ALA A 42 6.05 2.80 31.22
CA ALA A 42 4.88 3.58 30.86
C ALA A 42 3.94 2.77 29.94
N TYR A 43 4.50 2.07 28.96
CA TYR A 43 3.72 1.26 28.01
C TYR A 43 3.06 0.05 28.67
N GLN A 44 3.75 -0.63 29.60
CA GLN A 44 3.18 -1.74 30.36
C GLN A 44 2.03 -1.28 31.26
N ARG A 45 2.20 -0.15 31.95
CA ARG A 45 1.14 0.38 32.82
C ARG A 45 -0.17 0.63 32.10
N GLU A 46 -0.11 1.07 30.84
CA GLU A 46 -1.28 1.37 30.02
C GLU A 46 -1.67 0.19 29.11
N ALA A 47 -1.03 -0.98 29.23
CA ALA A 47 -1.19 -2.13 28.32
C ALA A 47 -1.16 -1.72 26.85
N LEU A 48 -0.22 -0.81 26.49
CA LEU A 48 -0.19 -0.18 25.17
C LEU A 48 -0.01 -1.18 24.05
N LEU A 49 0.95 -2.11 24.21
CA LEU A 49 1.22 -3.10 23.14
C LEU A 49 0.08 -4.10 23.00
N GLU A 50 -0.53 -4.54 24.09
CA GLU A 50 -1.70 -5.43 24.08
C GLU A 50 -2.86 -4.79 23.32
N ARG A 51 -3.13 -3.51 23.56
CA ARG A 51 -4.14 -2.73 22.81
C ARG A 51 -3.74 -2.51 21.36
N LEU A 52 -2.47 -2.26 21.09
CA LEU A 52 -1.94 -2.03 19.74
C LEU A 52 -2.09 -3.27 18.84
N VAL A 53 -1.90 -4.47 19.38
CA VAL A 53 -1.97 -5.73 18.61
C VAL A 53 -3.34 -6.40 18.67
N THR A 54 -4.30 -5.82 19.39
CA THR A 54 -5.67 -6.31 19.46
C THR A 54 -6.57 -5.36 18.68
N PRO A 55 -7.27 -5.83 17.63
CA PRO A 55 -8.19 -4.97 16.89
C PRO A 55 -9.36 -4.50 17.78
N GLU A 56 -9.77 -3.24 17.62
CA GLU A 56 -10.88 -2.67 18.38
C GLU A 56 -12.21 -3.38 18.07
N ARG A 57 -12.41 -3.78 16.81
CA ARG A 57 -13.62 -4.55 16.40
C ARG A 57 -13.31 -5.49 15.25
N GLN A 58 -13.96 -6.65 15.26
CA GLN A 58 -13.94 -7.62 14.19
C GLN A 58 -15.39 -7.97 13.81
N LEU A 59 -15.76 -7.65 12.58
CA LEU A 59 -17.08 -7.95 12.02
C LEU A 59 -16.93 -9.15 11.10
N VAL A 60 -17.71 -10.21 11.36
CA VAL A 60 -17.80 -11.41 10.52
C VAL A 60 -19.25 -11.59 10.14
N PHE A 61 -19.55 -11.66 8.86
CA PHE A 61 -20.91 -11.77 8.36
C PHE A 61 -20.97 -12.58 7.07
N ARG A 62 -22.14 -13.20 6.82
CA ARG A 62 -22.41 -13.91 5.57
C ARG A 62 -22.98 -12.96 4.52
N VAL A 63 -22.67 -13.24 3.26
CA VAL A 63 -23.18 -12.49 2.11
C VAL A 63 -23.89 -13.48 1.17
N PRO A 64 -25.22 -13.62 1.25
CA PRO A 64 -25.99 -14.41 0.29
C PRO A 64 -26.25 -13.56 -0.97
N TRP A 65 -26.11 -14.17 -2.14
CA TRP A 65 -26.39 -13.53 -3.42
C TRP A 65 -26.84 -14.54 -4.46
N VAL A 66 -27.45 -14.08 -5.55
CA VAL A 66 -27.99 -14.93 -6.61
C VAL A 66 -27.24 -14.66 -7.91
N ASP A 67 -26.78 -15.73 -8.57
CA ASP A 67 -26.11 -15.65 -9.85
C ASP A 67 -27.08 -15.47 -11.03
N ASP A 68 -26.53 -15.34 -12.23
CA ASP A 68 -27.31 -15.16 -13.46
C ASP A 68 -28.19 -16.36 -13.82
N ASN A 69 -27.93 -17.54 -13.25
CA ASN A 69 -28.72 -18.75 -13.42
C ASN A 69 -29.82 -18.91 -12.35
N GLY A 70 -29.93 -17.97 -11.41
CA GLY A 70 -30.89 -18.04 -10.31
C GLY A 70 -30.44 -18.89 -9.13
N GLN A 71 -29.17 -19.34 -9.11
CA GLN A 71 -28.63 -20.12 -8.00
C GLN A 71 -28.17 -19.20 -6.86
N VAL A 72 -28.49 -19.61 -5.63
CA VAL A 72 -28.08 -18.90 -4.41
C VAL A 72 -26.68 -19.32 -4.03
N HIS A 73 -25.82 -18.33 -3.78
CA HIS A 73 -24.47 -18.48 -3.24
C HIS A 73 -24.35 -17.81 -1.88
N VAL A 74 -23.43 -18.27 -1.04
CA VAL A 74 -23.15 -17.68 0.28
C VAL A 74 -21.64 -17.57 0.46
N ASN A 75 -21.19 -16.36 0.74
CA ASN A 75 -19.79 -16.05 1.01
C ASN A 75 -19.59 -15.55 2.44
N ASN A 76 -18.35 -15.67 2.95
CA ASN A 76 -17.95 -15.14 4.25
C ASN A 76 -17.23 -13.81 4.08
N ALA A 77 -17.68 -12.81 4.80
CA ALA A 77 -17.13 -11.46 4.73
C ALA A 77 -16.63 -10.99 6.08
N TYR A 78 -15.66 -10.07 6.01
CA TYR A 78 -14.93 -9.58 7.18
C TYR A 78 -14.72 -8.06 7.07
N ARG A 79 -14.83 -7.35 8.20
CA ARG A 79 -14.29 -6.01 8.37
C ARG A 79 -13.60 -5.94 9.72
N VAL A 80 -12.31 -5.65 9.71
CA VAL A 80 -11.51 -5.43 10.92
C VAL A 80 -11.25 -3.94 11.06
N GLN A 81 -11.85 -3.34 12.08
CA GLN A 81 -11.61 -2.00 12.56
C GLN A 81 -10.49 -2.09 13.59
N PHE A 82 -9.24 -1.84 13.13
CA PHE A 82 -8.09 -2.27 13.89
C PHE A 82 -7.70 -1.28 14.97
N ASN A 83 -7.52 0.00 14.61
CA ASN A 83 -7.14 1.06 15.54
C ASN A 83 -7.61 2.42 15.03
N SER A 84 -8.32 3.18 15.86
CA SER A 84 -8.88 4.50 15.56
C SER A 84 -8.19 5.65 16.28
N ALA A 85 -7.12 5.42 17.00
CA ALA A 85 -6.48 6.45 17.83
C ALA A 85 -6.07 7.71 17.06
N ILE A 86 -5.72 7.59 15.78
CA ILE A 86 -5.31 8.73 14.95
C ILE A 86 -6.38 9.20 13.94
N GLY A 87 -7.57 8.62 13.96
CA GLY A 87 -8.68 9.01 13.08
C GLY A 87 -9.57 7.84 12.68
N PRO A 88 -10.58 8.06 11.82
CA PRO A 88 -11.50 7.03 11.36
C PRO A 88 -10.75 5.85 10.72
N TYR A 89 -11.28 4.64 10.90
CA TYR A 89 -10.68 3.46 10.30
C TYR A 89 -10.60 3.62 8.78
N LYS A 90 -9.47 3.29 8.19
CA LYS A 90 -9.23 3.44 6.75
C LYS A 90 -8.48 2.25 6.20
N GLY A 91 -9.02 1.66 5.13
CA GLY A 91 -8.35 0.60 4.40
C GLY A 91 -9.26 -0.12 3.42
N GLY A 92 -8.65 -0.82 2.47
CA GLY A 92 -9.33 -1.46 1.35
C GLY A 92 -10.22 -2.65 1.74
N ILE A 93 -11.09 -3.03 0.81
CA ILE A 93 -11.86 -4.27 0.81
C ILE A 93 -11.25 -5.16 -0.28
N ARG A 94 -10.95 -6.42 0.05
CA ARG A 94 -10.38 -7.42 -0.86
C ARG A 94 -11.42 -8.48 -1.20
N PHE A 95 -11.64 -8.73 -2.50
CA PHE A 95 -12.43 -9.87 -2.97
C PHE A 95 -11.50 -10.90 -3.61
N HIS A 96 -11.27 -12.00 -2.90
CA HIS A 96 -10.41 -13.07 -3.37
C HIS A 96 -10.71 -14.38 -2.62
N PRO A 97 -10.71 -15.56 -3.29
CA PRO A 97 -11.07 -16.83 -2.65
C PRO A 97 -10.28 -17.20 -1.39
N ASN A 98 -9.04 -16.72 -1.27
CA ASN A 98 -8.19 -17.01 -0.12
C ASN A 98 -8.44 -16.10 1.09
N VAL A 99 -9.38 -15.15 1.01
CA VAL A 99 -9.64 -14.23 2.12
C VAL A 99 -10.21 -15.00 3.31
N ASN A 100 -9.60 -14.77 4.46
CA ASN A 100 -10.04 -15.24 5.76
C ASN A 100 -9.79 -14.17 6.83
N LEU A 101 -10.26 -14.39 8.05
CA LEU A 101 -10.14 -13.40 9.12
C LEU A 101 -8.67 -13.08 9.49
N GLY A 102 -7.79 -14.08 9.54
CA GLY A 102 -6.37 -13.89 9.85
C GLY A 102 -5.68 -12.97 8.84
N ILE A 103 -5.94 -13.18 7.54
CA ILE A 103 -5.44 -12.31 6.47
C ILE A 103 -5.95 -10.88 6.62
N ILE A 104 -7.25 -10.69 6.87
CA ILE A 104 -7.83 -9.35 7.03
C ILE A 104 -7.30 -8.67 8.30
N LYS A 105 -7.07 -9.43 9.37
CA LYS A 105 -6.50 -8.94 10.63
C LYS A 105 -5.07 -8.43 10.43
N PHE A 106 -4.19 -9.24 9.81
CA PHE A 106 -2.81 -8.79 9.58
C PHE A 106 -2.74 -7.57 8.66
N LEU A 107 -3.56 -7.55 7.60
CA LEU A 107 -3.61 -6.40 6.69
C LEU A 107 -4.14 -5.13 7.38
N GLY A 108 -5.09 -5.27 8.32
CA GLY A 108 -5.60 -4.16 9.12
C GLY A 108 -4.55 -3.60 10.09
N PHE A 109 -3.77 -4.48 10.72
CA PHE A 109 -2.65 -4.13 11.58
C PHE A 109 -1.59 -3.32 10.83
N GLU A 110 -1.10 -3.83 9.73
CA GLU A 110 -0.10 -3.13 8.90
C GLU A 110 -0.63 -1.81 8.32
N GLN A 111 -1.92 -1.79 7.97
CA GLN A 111 -2.56 -0.59 7.43
C GLN A 111 -2.54 0.57 8.44
N GLY A 112 -2.66 0.29 9.74
CA GLY A 112 -2.54 1.31 10.80
C GLY A 112 -1.18 2.01 10.76
N PHE A 113 -0.09 1.27 10.67
CA PHE A 113 1.27 1.82 10.59
C PHE A 113 1.48 2.62 9.29
N LYS A 114 1.02 2.08 8.16
CA LYS A 114 1.10 2.77 6.87
C LYS A 114 0.34 4.10 6.90
N ASN A 115 -0.85 4.11 7.47
CA ASN A 115 -1.67 5.32 7.59
C ASN A 115 -1.04 6.34 8.52
N ALA A 116 -0.47 5.90 9.63
CA ALA A 116 0.24 6.77 10.58
C ALA A 116 1.40 7.54 9.93
N LEU A 117 2.14 6.90 9.03
CA LEU A 117 3.25 7.53 8.30
C LEU A 117 2.81 8.72 7.46
N THR A 118 1.60 8.71 6.93
CA THR A 118 1.10 9.83 6.10
C THR A 118 0.99 11.15 6.85
N GLY A 119 1.01 11.12 8.19
CA GLY A 119 0.75 12.29 9.02
C GLY A 119 -0.73 12.71 9.06
N LEU A 120 -1.59 12.07 8.27
CA LEU A 120 -3.00 12.43 8.12
C LEU A 120 -3.87 11.73 9.19
N PRO A 121 -5.05 12.31 9.54
CA PRO A 121 -5.91 11.79 10.60
C PRO A 121 -6.76 10.61 10.12
N ILE A 122 -6.14 9.46 9.94
CA ILE A 122 -6.79 8.19 9.55
C ILE A 122 -6.21 7.02 10.35
N GLY A 123 -7.09 6.22 10.91
CA GLY A 123 -6.75 4.98 11.62
C GLY A 123 -6.56 3.78 10.67
N GLY A 124 -6.41 2.60 11.25
CA GLY A 124 -6.22 1.35 10.51
C GLY A 124 -7.48 0.51 10.44
N GLY A 125 -7.82 0.04 9.24
CA GLY A 125 -8.89 -0.93 9.04
C GLY A 125 -8.69 -1.72 7.75
N LYS A 126 -9.32 -2.88 7.67
CA LYS A 126 -9.29 -3.72 6.46
C LYS A 126 -10.58 -4.54 6.36
N GLY A 127 -11.00 -4.81 5.14
CA GLY A 127 -12.13 -5.69 4.88
C GLY A 127 -11.85 -6.67 3.76
N GLY A 128 -12.74 -7.64 3.61
CA GLY A 128 -12.66 -8.57 2.50
C GLY A 128 -13.73 -9.66 2.55
N CYS A 129 -13.74 -10.45 1.51
CA CYS A 129 -14.64 -11.58 1.35
C CYS A 129 -13.99 -12.64 0.46
N ASP A 130 -14.34 -13.90 0.67
CA ASP A 130 -13.90 -15.05 -0.14
C ASP A 130 -14.58 -15.12 -1.53
N PHE A 131 -15.27 -14.08 -1.93
CA PHE A 131 -15.86 -13.92 -3.27
C PHE A 131 -14.79 -13.71 -4.34
N ASP A 132 -14.90 -14.42 -5.46
CA ASP A 132 -14.05 -14.20 -6.63
C ASP A 132 -14.82 -13.45 -7.74
N PRO A 133 -14.48 -12.19 -8.02
CA PRO A 133 -15.14 -11.41 -9.08
C PRO A 133 -14.72 -11.82 -10.50
N LYS A 134 -13.68 -12.67 -10.65
CA LYS A 134 -13.21 -13.08 -11.97
C LYS A 134 -14.24 -13.95 -12.67
N GLY A 135 -14.53 -13.65 -13.94
CA GLY A 135 -15.48 -14.39 -14.74
C GLY A 135 -16.94 -14.16 -14.37
N LYS A 136 -17.23 -13.29 -13.41
CA LYS A 136 -18.60 -12.90 -13.05
C LYS A 136 -19.11 -11.76 -13.92
N SER A 137 -20.42 -11.79 -14.24
CA SER A 137 -21.06 -10.68 -14.93
C SER A 137 -21.14 -9.43 -14.06
N ASP A 138 -21.34 -8.27 -14.68
CA ASP A 138 -21.53 -7.02 -13.95
C ASP A 138 -22.77 -7.07 -13.04
N ARG A 139 -23.82 -7.81 -13.46
CA ARG A 139 -25.03 -8.01 -12.68
C ARG A 139 -24.77 -8.88 -11.43
N GLU A 140 -24.01 -9.96 -11.56
CA GLU A 140 -23.61 -10.81 -10.44
C GLU A 140 -22.74 -10.03 -9.43
N VAL A 141 -21.73 -9.29 -9.92
CA VAL A 141 -20.88 -8.46 -9.05
C VAL A 141 -21.69 -7.36 -8.36
N MET A 142 -22.64 -6.74 -9.06
CA MET A 142 -23.54 -5.74 -8.46
C MET A 142 -24.42 -6.37 -7.38
N ALA A 143 -25.03 -7.53 -7.64
CA ALA A 143 -25.88 -8.23 -6.66
C ALA A 143 -25.08 -8.61 -5.42
N PHE A 144 -23.85 -9.13 -5.60
CA PHE A 144 -22.94 -9.40 -4.50
C PHE A 144 -22.59 -8.14 -3.69
N CYS A 145 -22.16 -7.06 -4.34
CA CYS A 145 -21.80 -5.80 -3.68
C CYS A 145 -22.98 -5.20 -2.90
N GLN A 146 -24.18 -5.28 -3.43
CA GLN A 146 -25.40 -4.80 -2.75
C GLN A 146 -25.70 -5.63 -1.50
N SER A 147 -25.58 -6.96 -1.58
CA SER A 147 -25.76 -7.83 -0.42
C SER A 147 -24.67 -7.60 0.64
N PHE A 148 -23.42 -7.50 0.23
CA PHE A 148 -22.27 -7.18 1.11
C PHE A 148 -22.52 -5.87 1.88
N MET A 149 -22.98 -4.83 1.19
CA MET A 149 -23.28 -3.53 1.80
C MET A 149 -24.49 -3.54 2.73
N THR A 150 -25.48 -4.38 2.47
CA THR A 150 -26.65 -4.52 3.34
C THR A 150 -26.28 -4.96 4.76
N GLU A 151 -25.16 -5.68 4.91
CA GLU A 151 -24.63 -6.04 6.22
C GLU A 151 -23.64 -4.99 6.77
N LEU A 152 -22.75 -4.46 5.91
CA LEU A 152 -21.64 -3.61 6.36
C LEU A 152 -22.05 -2.16 6.68
N TYR A 153 -23.12 -1.61 6.07
CA TYR A 153 -23.44 -0.17 6.12
C TYR A 153 -23.55 0.41 7.53
N ARG A 154 -23.97 -0.41 8.52
CA ARG A 154 -24.12 0.03 9.93
C ARG A 154 -22.85 0.40 10.62
N PHE A 155 -21.72 -0.03 10.09
CA PHE A 155 -20.41 0.04 10.74
C PHE A 155 -19.44 0.97 10.04
N ILE A 156 -19.85 1.55 8.91
CA ILE A 156 -19.01 2.46 8.11
C ILE A 156 -19.67 3.84 7.97
N GLY A 157 -18.88 4.83 7.60
CA GLY A 157 -19.33 6.21 7.42
C GLY A 157 -18.14 7.14 7.22
N ALA A 158 -18.40 8.37 6.79
CA ALA A 158 -17.37 9.35 6.46
C ALA A 158 -16.40 9.63 7.61
N ASP A 159 -16.89 9.62 8.86
CA ASP A 159 -16.14 9.96 10.07
C ASP A 159 -15.91 8.75 11.00
N THR A 160 -16.33 7.55 10.59
CA THR A 160 -16.22 6.33 11.39
C THR A 160 -15.25 5.34 10.77
N ASP A 161 -15.56 4.90 9.56
CA ASP A 161 -14.78 3.90 8.83
C ASP A 161 -14.98 4.10 7.32
N VAL A 162 -13.89 4.39 6.62
CA VAL A 162 -13.92 4.73 5.19
C VAL A 162 -13.20 3.65 4.38
N PRO A 163 -13.94 2.66 3.82
CA PRO A 163 -13.37 1.65 2.97
C PRO A 163 -12.82 2.19 1.65
N ALA A 164 -12.01 1.37 0.98
CA ALA A 164 -11.45 1.65 -0.35
C ALA A 164 -11.37 0.36 -1.17
N GLY A 165 -10.92 0.45 -2.42
CA GLY A 165 -10.58 -0.70 -3.22
C GLY A 165 -9.28 -1.39 -2.78
N ASP A 166 -9.17 -2.68 -3.12
CA ASP A 166 -7.99 -3.54 -2.97
C ASP A 166 -8.06 -4.65 -4.05
N ILE A 167 -7.35 -5.75 -3.91
CA ILE A 167 -7.43 -6.88 -4.86
C ILE A 167 -8.89 -7.29 -5.08
N GLY A 168 -9.29 -7.40 -6.35
CA GLY A 168 -10.66 -7.77 -6.74
C GLY A 168 -11.72 -6.68 -6.53
N VAL A 169 -11.34 -5.49 -6.06
CA VAL A 169 -12.25 -4.36 -5.83
C VAL A 169 -11.68 -3.10 -6.50
N GLY A 170 -12.23 -2.77 -7.64
CA GLY A 170 -11.91 -1.56 -8.40
C GLY A 170 -13.01 -0.49 -8.31
N ALA A 171 -12.96 0.45 -9.25
CA ALA A 171 -13.95 1.55 -9.32
C ALA A 171 -15.39 1.04 -9.53
N ARG A 172 -15.56 -0.08 -10.25
CA ARG A 172 -16.87 -0.73 -10.47
C ARG A 172 -17.48 -1.20 -9.17
N GLU A 173 -16.77 -2.01 -8.39
CA GLU A 173 -17.21 -2.54 -7.11
C GLU A 173 -17.44 -1.43 -6.09
N VAL A 174 -16.52 -0.46 -6.02
CA VAL A 174 -16.68 0.74 -5.17
C VAL A 174 -17.96 1.50 -5.55
N GLY A 175 -18.24 1.64 -6.84
CA GLY A 175 -19.47 2.28 -7.33
C GLY A 175 -20.72 1.56 -6.87
N TYR A 176 -20.78 0.23 -7.01
CA TYR A 176 -21.92 -0.58 -6.59
C TYR A 176 -22.14 -0.53 -5.07
N MET A 177 -21.06 -0.62 -4.29
CA MET A 177 -21.11 -0.53 -2.82
C MET A 177 -21.55 0.87 -2.37
N PHE A 178 -20.99 1.93 -2.95
CA PHE A 178 -21.38 3.30 -2.65
C PHE A 178 -22.86 3.58 -2.99
N GLY A 179 -23.32 3.10 -4.14
CA GLY A 179 -24.73 3.24 -4.56
C GLY A 179 -25.70 2.57 -3.58
N GLN A 180 -25.35 1.37 -3.09
CA GLN A 180 -26.17 0.66 -2.10
C GLN A 180 -26.13 1.35 -0.73
N TYR A 181 -24.97 1.80 -0.28
CA TYR A 181 -24.84 2.58 0.96
C TYR A 181 -25.74 3.82 0.93
N LYS A 182 -25.62 4.63 -0.13
CA LYS A 182 -26.44 5.83 -0.33
C LYS A 182 -27.94 5.52 -0.31
N ARG A 183 -28.34 4.41 -0.93
CA ARG A 183 -29.74 3.98 -0.97
C ARG A 183 -30.29 3.61 0.42
N ILE A 184 -29.51 2.88 1.23
CA ILE A 184 -29.92 2.42 2.55
C ILE A 184 -29.92 3.56 3.57
N CYS A 185 -28.79 4.31 3.62
CA CYS A 185 -28.61 5.37 4.61
C CYS A 185 -29.36 6.66 4.26
N ASN A 186 -29.79 6.82 3.00
CA ASN A 186 -30.40 8.06 2.47
C ASN A 186 -29.54 9.31 2.69
N VAL A 187 -28.20 9.15 2.60
CA VAL A 187 -27.23 10.24 2.72
C VAL A 187 -26.24 10.21 1.56
N TYR A 188 -25.69 11.36 1.24
CA TYR A 188 -24.58 11.50 0.29
C TYR A 188 -23.38 12.08 1.02
N GLU A 189 -22.46 11.21 1.43
CA GLU A 189 -21.29 11.56 2.22
C GLU A 189 -20.00 10.93 1.68
N GLY A 190 -18.88 11.28 2.27
CA GLY A 190 -17.55 10.82 1.88
C GLY A 190 -17.18 9.40 2.31
N VAL A 191 -18.15 8.50 2.44
CA VAL A 191 -17.89 7.06 2.61
C VAL A 191 -17.29 6.49 1.33
N PHE A 192 -16.36 5.56 1.44
CA PHE A 192 -15.52 5.04 0.36
C PHE A 192 -14.58 6.05 -0.27
N THR A 193 -13.41 5.57 -0.69
CA THR A 193 -12.49 6.26 -1.59
C THR A 193 -12.15 5.37 -2.79
N GLY A 194 -11.68 6.01 -3.87
CA GLY A 194 -11.56 5.38 -5.18
C GLY A 194 -12.86 5.42 -5.97
N LYS A 195 -13.74 6.36 -5.63
CA LYS A 195 -14.98 6.65 -6.37
C LYS A 195 -14.68 7.18 -7.77
N GLY A 196 -15.64 7.05 -8.68
CA GLY A 196 -15.60 7.71 -9.98
C GLY A 196 -15.67 9.24 -9.84
N LEU A 197 -15.07 9.95 -10.78
CA LEU A 197 -15.03 11.43 -10.77
C LEU A 197 -16.42 12.07 -10.79
N SER A 198 -17.42 11.40 -11.38
CA SER A 198 -18.79 11.90 -11.46
C SER A 198 -19.55 11.84 -10.12
N TYR A 199 -19.01 11.17 -9.10
CA TYR A 199 -19.68 11.01 -7.80
C TYR A 199 -18.71 11.10 -6.61
N GLY A 200 -17.79 12.04 -6.66
CA GLY A 200 -16.94 12.42 -5.52
C GLY A 200 -15.54 11.80 -5.51
N GLY A 201 -15.10 11.21 -6.62
CA GLY A 201 -13.71 10.76 -6.79
C GLY A 201 -12.73 11.92 -6.95
N SER A 202 -11.47 11.67 -6.70
CA SER A 202 -10.37 12.64 -6.84
C SER A 202 -9.57 12.43 -8.12
N LEU A 203 -9.18 13.51 -8.76
CA LEU A 203 -8.11 13.49 -9.76
C LEU A 203 -6.79 13.03 -9.13
N GLY A 204 -5.87 12.56 -9.95
CA GLY A 204 -4.55 12.08 -9.51
C GLY A 204 -4.55 10.72 -8.81
N ARG A 205 -5.70 10.06 -8.59
CA ARG A 205 -5.77 8.77 -7.89
C ARG A 205 -5.04 7.65 -8.64
N LYS A 206 -5.08 7.70 -9.97
CA LYS A 206 -4.44 6.70 -10.83
C LYS A 206 -2.91 6.80 -10.77
N GLU A 207 -2.41 8.02 -10.77
CA GLU A 207 -0.99 8.39 -10.75
C GLU A 207 -0.35 8.27 -9.36
N ALA A 208 -1.14 8.43 -8.33
CA ALA A 208 -0.72 8.73 -6.96
C ALA A 208 0.32 7.78 -6.37
N THR A 209 0.20 6.47 -6.59
CA THR A 209 1.16 5.51 -6.03
C THR A 209 2.51 5.63 -6.71
N GLY A 210 2.54 5.66 -8.05
CA GLY A 210 3.77 5.82 -8.82
C GLY A 210 4.43 7.18 -8.62
N PHE A 211 3.65 8.26 -8.63
CA PHE A 211 4.16 9.62 -8.38
C PHE A 211 4.68 9.77 -6.96
N GLY A 212 3.92 9.27 -5.98
CA GLY A 212 4.34 9.28 -4.58
C GLY A 212 5.64 8.51 -4.34
N LEU A 213 5.80 7.36 -4.96
CA LEU A 213 7.04 6.58 -4.93
C LEU A 213 8.24 7.44 -5.34
N LEU A 214 8.11 8.18 -6.44
CA LEU A 214 9.20 9.02 -6.92
C LEU A 214 9.43 10.26 -6.05
N TYR A 215 8.43 10.87 -5.46
CA TYR A 215 8.60 11.99 -4.54
C TYR A 215 9.35 11.56 -3.26
N LEU A 216 9.03 10.39 -2.71
CA LEU A 216 9.77 9.86 -1.58
C LEU A 216 11.20 9.46 -1.97
N THR A 217 11.37 8.82 -3.13
CA THR A 217 12.71 8.45 -3.64
C THR A 217 13.57 9.69 -3.86
N GLU A 218 13.02 10.76 -4.45
CA GLU A 218 13.72 12.04 -4.62
C GLU A 218 14.15 12.63 -3.26
N ALA A 219 13.27 12.62 -2.26
CA ALA A 219 13.59 13.09 -0.92
C ALA A 219 14.69 12.25 -0.26
N MET A 220 14.64 10.93 -0.40
CA MET A 220 15.67 10.01 0.10
C MET A 220 17.02 10.26 -0.56
N LEU A 221 17.07 10.41 -1.87
CA LEU A 221 18.30 10.68 -2.60
C LEU A 221 18.92 12.01 -2.16
N ARG A 222 18.13 13.08 -2.09
CA ARG A 222 18.59 14.41 -1.67
C ARG A 222 19.15 14.43 -0.25
N ALA A 223 18.54 13.70 0.68
CA ALA A 223 19.03 13.57 2.06
C ALA A 223 20.37 12.83 2.15
N ASN A 224 20.80 12.17 1.07
CA ASN A 224 22.07 11.47 0.95
C ASN A 224 22.98 12.07 -0.14
N ASP A 225 22.83 13.36 -0.44
CA ASP A 225 23.61 14.12 -1.42
C ASP A 225 23.61 13.53 -2.84
N LEU A 226 22.49 12.87 -3.20
CA LEU A 226 22.25 12.28 -4.52
C LEU A 226 21.09 12.99 -5.24
N ASP A 227 21.05 12.86 -6.56
CA ASP A 227 19.96 13.37 -7.40
C ASP A 227 19.45 12.23 -8.30
N ILE A 228 18.17 12.29 -8.65
CA ILE A 228 17.53 11.37 -9.60
C ILE A 228 17.90 11.74 -11.05
N LYS A 229 18.24 13.01 -11.31
CA LYS A 229 18.56 13.51 -12.63
C LYS A 229 19.77 12.78 -13.23
N GLY A 230 19.57 12.24 -14.44
CA GLY A 230 20.60 11.49 -15.17
C GLY A 230 20.82 10.06 -14.66
N LYS A 231 20.14 9.63 -13.60
CA LYS A 231 20.26 8.26 -13.07
C LYS A 231 19.57 7.26 -13.97
N ARG A 232 20.17 6.11 -14.12
CA ARG A 232 19.64 4.96 -14.83
C ARG A 232 18.72 4.17 -13.89
N ILE A 233 17.47 3.99 -14.29
CA ILE A 233 16.41 3.46 -13.44
C ILE A 233 15.83 2.18 -14.06
N VAL A 234 15.78 1.13 -13.25
CA VAL A 234 15.12 -0.14 -13.58
C VAL A 234 13.78 -0.20 -12.84
N VAL A 235 12.71 -0.45 -13.59
CA VAL A 235 11.35 -0.62 -13.06
C VAL A 235 10.87 -2.02 -13.39
N SER A 236 10.36 -2.75 -12.40
CA SER A 236 9.60 -3.97 -12.63
C SER A 236 8.10 -3.68 -12.73
N GLY A 237 7.38 -4.54 -13.44
CA GLY A 237 5.96 -4.34 -13.69
C GLY A 237 5.67 -3.46 -14.92
N ALA A 238 4.43 -3.54 -15.38
CA ALA A 238 3.85 -2.67 -16.42
C ALA A 238 2.37 -2.40 -16.08
N GLY A 239 2.02 -2.49 -14.81
CA GLY A 239 0.72 -2.11 -14.27
C GLY A 239 0.70 -0.64 -13.86
N ASN A 240 -0.37 -0.24 -13.19
CA ASN A 240 -0.61 1.16 -12.81
C ASN A 240 0.57 1.80 -12.07
N VAL A 241 1.09 1.15 -11.03
CA VAL A 241 2.21 1.70 -10.24
C VAL A 241 3.45 1.89 -11.11
N ALA A 242 3.83 0.87 -11.88
CA ALA A 242 5.04 0.89 -12.71
C ALA A 242 4.98 1.97 -13.81
N ILE A 243 3.85 2.09 -14.52
CA ILE A 243 3.67 3.07 -15.60
C ILE A 243 3.84 4.49 -15.05
N TYR A 244 3.17 4.81 -13.93
CA TYR A 244 3.21 6.17 -13.39
C TYR A 244 4.50 6.44 -12.59
N ALA A 245 5.15 5.41 -12.03
CA ALA A 245 6.51 5.53 -11.50
C ALA A 245 7.51 5.86 -12.62
N ALA A 246 7.46 5.13 -13.73
CA ALA A 246 8.32 5.39 -14.88
C ALA A 246 8.08 6.79 -15.48
N GLN A 247 6.82 7.21 -15.61
CA GLN A 247 6.48 8.56 -16.07
C GLN A 247 7.09 9.64 -15.17
N LYS A 248 6.86 9.56 -13.86
CA LYS A 248 7.37 10.57 -12.92
C LYS A 248 8.90 10.56 -12.84
N ALA A 249 9.53 9.39 -12.92
CA ALA A 249 10.99 9.28 -12.96
C ALA A 249 11.59 10.03 -14.16
N ILE A 250 10.99 9.89 -15.34
CA ILE A 250 11.40 10.60 -16.55
C ILE A 250 11.14 12.11 -16.41
N GLU A 251 9.99 12.52 -15.86
CA GLU A 251 9.68 13.93 -15.59
C GLU A 251 10.70 14.59 -14.64
N LEU A 252 11.25 13.82 -13.70
CA LEU A 252 12.31 14.27 -12.78
C LEU A 252 13.72 14.20 -13.40
N GLY A 253 13.85 13.78 -14.65
CA GLY A 253 15.10 13.74 -15.40
C GLY A 253 15.88 12.43 -15.27
N GLY A 254 15.30 11.38 -14.73
CA GLY A 254 15.84 10.03 -14.72
C GLY A 254 15.69 9.33 -16.08
N ASN A 255 16.53 8.35 -16.35
CA ASN A 255 16.44 7.49 -17.55
C ASN A 255 15.90 6.11 -17.17
N VAL A 256 14.62 5.85 -17.41
CA VAL A 256 13.98 4.56 -17.17
C VAL A 256 14.25 3.63 -18.36
N VAL A 257 14.97 2.54 -18.11
CA VAL A 257 15.44 1.63 -19.19
C VAL A 257 14.71 0.30 -19.22
N THR A 258 13.86 -0.02 -18.24
CA THR A 258 13.11 -1.28 -18.22
C THR A 258 11.67 -1.09 -17.76
N VAL A 259 10.81 -2.00 -18.23
CA VAL A 259 9.51 -2.37 -17.63
C VAL A 259 9.32 -3.87 -17.82
N SER A 260 8.55 -4.54 -16.95
CA SER A 260 8.34 -5.99 -17.04
C SER A 260 6.87 -6.39 -16.90
N ASP A 261 6.49 -7.55 -17.42
CA ASP A 261 5.22 -8.20 -17.09
C ASP A 261 5.47 -9.68 -16.72
N SER A 262 4.40 -10.47 -16.56
CA SER A 262 4.53 -11.87 -16.14
C SER A 262 5.22 -12.78 -17.15
N SER A 263 5.41 -12.34 -18.40
CA SER A 263 6.05 -13.12 -19.47
C SER A 263 7.49 -12.71 -19.76
N GLY A 264 7.89 -11.49 -19.38
CA GLY A 264 9.24 -11.01 -19.65
C GLY A 264 9.43 -9.53 -19.35
N TYR A 265 10.50 -8.96 -19.83
CA TYR A 265 10.80 -7.53 -19.64
C TYR A 265 11.32 -6.87 -20.92
N ILE A 266 11.09 -5.58 -21.00
CA ILE A 266 11.71 -4.70 -22.01
C ILE A 266 13.01 -4.14 -21.44
N HIS A 267 14.05 -4.10 -22.25
CA HIS A 267 15.24 -3.31 -22.04
C HIS A 267 15.40 -2.35 -23.23
N ASP A 268 15.37 -1.05 -22.95
CA ASP A 268 15.52 0.01 -23.95
C ASP A 268 16.55 1.04 -23.47
N GLU A 269 17.75 1.00 -24.03
CA GLU A 269 18.84 1.92 -23.71
C GLU A 269 18.49 3.39 -24.02
N ALA A 270 17.63 3.63 -25.00
CA ALA A 270 17.15 4.96 -25.34
C ALA A 270 16.12 5.52 -24.34
N GLY A 271 15.72 4.70 -23.36
CA GLY A 271 14.69 5.01 -22.36
C GLY A 271 13.28 4.62 -22.82
N ILE A 272 12.46 4.25 -21.83
CA ILE A 272 11.08 3.82 -22.06
C ILE A 272 10.22 4.99 -22.56
N ASP A 273 9.50 4.75 -23.67
CA ASP A 273 8.47 5.65 -24.19
C ASP A 273 7.15 5.44 -23.44
N ILE A 274 6.80 6.39 -22.60
CA ILE A 274 5.61 6.31 -21.73
C ILE A 274 4.32 6.35 -22.56
N SER A 275 4.29 7.10 -23.66
CA SER A 275 3.09 7.18 -24.50
C SER A 275 2.78 5.85 -25.15
N LEU A 276 3.80 5.21 -25.73
CA LEU A 276 3.68 3.87 -26.30
C LEU A 276 3.35 2.83 -25.22
N LEU A 277 3.98 2.91 -24.03
CA LEU A 277 3.70 1.98 -22.93
C LEU A 277 2.23 2.06 -22.49
N LYS A 278 1.69 3.28 -22.36
CA LYS A 278 0.27 3.49 -22.02
C LYS A 278 -0.65 2.98 -23.12
N GLU A 279 -0.33 3.23 -24.37
CA GLU A 279 -1.11 2.72 -25.50
C GLU A 279 -1.19 1.18 -25.46
N VAL A 280 -0.06 0.50 -25.29
CA VAL A 280 0.01 -0.97 -25.24
C VAL A 280 -0.71 -1.51 -24.01
N LYS A 281 -0.44 -0.96 -22.81
CA LYS A 281 -0.90 -1.56 -21.55
C LYS A 281 -2.29 -1.11 -21.11
N GLU A 282 -2.63 0.18 -21.28
CA GLU A 282 -3.89 0.74 -20.78
C GLU A 282 -4.99 0.73 -21.85
N VAL A 283 -4.64 1.00 -23.11
CA VAL A 283 -5.63 1.08 -24.21
C VAL A 283 -5.83 -0.29 -24.85
N LYS A 284 -4.76 -0.89 -25.40
CA LYS A 284 -4.84 -2.17 -26.12
C LYS A 284 -4.87 -3.39 -25.18
N ARG A 285 -4.39 -3.24 -23.94
CA ARG A 285 -4.27 -4.33 -22.94
C ARG A 285 -3.43 -5.52 -23.41
N GLU A 286 -2.42 -5.24 -24.22
CA GLU A 286 -1.51 -6.21 -24.80
C GLU A 286 -0.31 -6.51 -23.90
N ARG A 287 0.48 -7.54 -24.29
CA ARG A 287 1.75 -7.89 -23.65
C ARG A 287 2.86 -6.94 -24.09
N LEU A 288 3.98 -6.91 -23.35
CA LEU A 288 5.14 -6.08 -23.65
C LEU A 288 5.84 -6.46 -24.97
N THR A 289 5.60 -7.65 -25.52
CA THR A 289 6.03 -8.02 -26.88
C THR A 289 5.50 -7.06 -27.95
N ALA A 290 4.28 -6.52 -27.77
CA ALA A 290 3.73 -5.51 -28.67
C ALA A 290 4.48 -4.17 -28.57
N TYR A 291 4.97 -3.80 -27.39
CA TYR A 291 5.83 -2.62 -27.21
C TYR A 291 7.15 -2.80 -27.98
N ALA A 292 7.84 -3.94 -27.85
CA ALA A 292 9.08 -4.20 -28.56
C ALA A 292 8.89 -4.22 -30.08
N ALA A 293 7.77 -4.75 -30.56
CA ALA A 293 7.45 -4.74 -32.00
C ALA A 293 7.26 -3.33 -32.57
N ALA A 294 6.77 -2.39 -31.76
CA ALA A 294 6.52 -1.00 -32.16
C ALA A 294 7.74 -0.07 -31.99
N ARG A 295 8.79 -0.48 -31.25
CA ARG A 295 9.93 0.38 -30.89
C ARG A 295 11.28 -0.31 -31.17
N LYS A 296 11.99 0.17 -32.18
CA LYS A 296 13.23 -0.46 -32.70
C LYS A 296 14.39 -0.53 -31.66
N SER A 297 14.45 0.41 -30.71
CA SER A 297 15.50 0.43 -29.68
C SER A 297 15.19 -0.54 -28.52
N ALA A 298 13.96 -1.01 -28.40
CA ALA A 298 13.53 -1.88 -27.32
C ALA A 298 13.81 -3.35 -27.63
N VAL A 299 14.43 -4.04 -26.70
CA VAL A 299 14.68 -5.49 -26.76
C VAL A 299 13.76 -6.17 -25.73
N TYR A 300 12.99 -7.15 -26.18
CA TYR A 300 12.20 -7.99 -25.29
C TYR A 300 13.02 -9.20 -24.85
N HIS A 301 13.02 -9.46 -23.56
CA HIS A 301 13.63 -10.64 -22.95
C HIS A 301 12.53 -11.47 -22.29
N GLU A 302 12.43 -12.73 -22.65
CA GLU A 302 11.46 -13.65 -22.07
C GLU A 302 11.87 -14.09 -20.66
N GLY A 303 10.89 -14.26 -19.78
CA GLY A 303 11.10 -14.73 -18.41
C GLY A 303 11.59 -13.66 -17.44
N LYS A 304 12.21 -14.12 -16.35
CA LYS A 304 12.77 -13.25 -15.29
C LYS A 304 14.14 -12.72 -15.68
N GLY A 305 14.62 -11.68 -15.00
CA GLY A 305 15.98 -11.17 -15.22
C GLY A 305 16.10 -9.64 -15.22
N VAL A 306 15.02 -8.92 -14.99
CA VAL A 306 15.01 -7.45 -15.00
C VAL A 306 16.03 -6.84 -14.03
N TRP A 307 16.30 -7.49 -12.90
CA TRP A 307 17.25 -7.05 -11.87
C TRP A 307 18.72 -7.27 -12.25
N GLY A 308 19.00 -8.01 -13.32
CA GLY A 308 20.33 -8.13 -13.91
C GLY A 308 20.74 -6.93 -14.75
N VAL A 309 19.81 -6.08 -15.14
CA VAL A 309 20.09 -4.85 -15.89
C VAL A 309 20.75 -3.82 -14.97
N ARG A 310 21.93 -3.31 -15.37
CA ARG A 310 22.65 -2.31 -14.58
C ARG A 310 21.79 -1.06 -14.37
N CYS A 311 21.73 -0.58 -13.13
CA CYS A 311 21.02 0.64 -12.78
C CYS A 311 21.62 1.35 -11.56
N ASP A 312 21.30 2.62 -11.42
CA ASP A 312 21.56 3.40 -10.20
C ASP A 312 20.39 3.25 -9.20
N ILE A 313 19.17 3.12 -9.70
CA ILE A 313 17.94 3.04 -8.89
C ILE A 313 17.09 1.88 -9.37
N ALA A 314 16.63 1.04 -8.45
CA ALA A 314 15.69 -0.04 -8.72
C ALA A 314 14.32 0.23 -8.07
N LEU A 315 13.25 0.12 -8.87
CA LEU A 315 11.87 0.37 -8.45
C LEU A 315 11.04 -0.92 -8.65
N PRO A 316 10.95 -1.80 -7.63
CA PRO A 316 10.10 -2.98 -7.69
C PRO A 316 8.62 -2.58 -7.57
N CYS A 317 7.90 -2.67 -8.70
CA CYS A 317 6.51 -2.20 -8.86
C CYS A 317 5.53 -3.27 -9.34
N ALA A 318 5.93 -4.55 -9.37
CA ALA A 318 5.08 -5.62 -9.90
C ALA A 318 4.33 -6.37 -8.80
N THR A 319 4.98 -7.30 -8.11
CA THR A 319 4.31 -8.23 -7.19
C THR A 319 5.12 -8.47 -5.92
N GLN A 320 4.44 -9.05 -4.92
CA GLN A 320 5.08 -9.50 -3.68
C GLN A 320 6.19 -10.53 -3.97
N ASN A 321 7.31 -10.44 -3.24
CA ASN A 321 8.45 -11.35 -3.32
C ASN A 321 9.02 -11.53 -4.73
N GLU A 322 9.05 -10.47 -5.52
CA GLU A 322 9.64 -10.48 -6.86
C GLU A 322 11.16 -10.25 -6.88
N LEU A 323 11.71 -9.63 -5.82
CA LEU A 323 13.13 -9.33 -5.66
C LEU A 323 13.70 -10.20 -4.54
N LEU A 324 14.47 -11.22 -4.93
CA LEU A 324 15.05 -12.21 -4.03
C LEU A 324 16.49 -11.86 -3.66
N LEU A 325 17.09 -12.61 -2.74
CA LEU A 325 18.47 -12.38 -2.29
C LEU A 325 19.49 -12.39 -3.44
N ASP A 326 19.34 -13.28 -4.42
CA ASP A 326 20.28 -13.34 -5.54
C ASP A 326 20.12 -12.14 -6.49
N ASP A 327 18.91 -11.63 -6.66
CA ASP A 327 18.64 -10.36 -7.37
C ASP A 327 19.28 -9.17 -6.63
N ALA A 328 19.18 -9.14 -5.31
CA ALA A 328 19.81 -8.11 -4.50
C ALA A 328 21.35 -8.13 -4.62
N LYS A 329 21.96 -9.32 -4.66
CA LYS A 329 23.40 -9.46 -4.91
C LYS A 329 23.80 -8.91 -6.28
N LEU A 330 23.00 -9.19 -7.32
CA LEU A 330 23.22 -8.65 -8.68
C LEU A 330 23.13 -7.13 -8.70
N LEU A 331 22.08 -6.55 -8.10
CA LEU A 331 21.91 -5.10 -8.02
C LEU A 331 23.08 -4.41 -7.30
N VAL A 332 23.52 -4.95 -6.16
CA VAL A 332 24.68 -4.41 -5.43
C VAL A 332 25.98 -4.54 -6.25
N ALA A 333 26.22 -5.68 -6.86
CA ALA A 333 27.40 -5.91 -7.71
C ALA A 333 27.41 -4.97 -8.94
N ASN A 334 26.25 -4.61 -9.46
CA ASN A 334 26.08 -3.67 -10.58
C ASN A 334 26.11 -2.19 -10.15
N GLY A 335 26.31 -1.90 -8.86
CA GLY A 335 26.47 -0.55 -8.34
C GLY A 335 25.13 0.19 -8.10
N CYS A 336 24.05 -0.51 -7.84
CA CYS A 336 22.77 0.09 -7.48
C CYS A 336 22.90 0.90 -6.18
N LEU A 337 22.48 2.16 -6.22
CA LEU A 337 22.59 3.11 -5.10
C LEU A 337 21.34 3.09 -4.21
N ALA A 338 20.17 2.88 -4.83
CA ALA A 338 18.88 2.97 -4.13
C ALA A 338 17.87 1.96 -4.65
N VAL A 339 17.07 1.42 -3.73
CA VAL A 339 15.88 0.60 -4.01
C VAL A 339 14.69 1.25 -3.33
N ALA A 340 13.59 1.45 -4.05
CA ALA A 340 12.36 1.99 -3.47
C ALA A 340 11.13 1.17 -3.93
N GLU A 341 10.39 0.65 -2.96
CA GLU A 341 9.32 -0.31 -3.20
C GLU A 341 8.00 0.35 -3.62
N GLY A 342 7.61 0.17 -4.87
CA GLY A 342 6.30 0.59 -5.38
C GLY A 342 5.19 -0.43 -5.11
N ALA A 343 5.51 -1.72 -5.15
CA ALA A 343 4.59 -2.79 -4.77
C ALA A 343 4.53 -2.99 -3.25
N ASN A 344 3.62 -3.83 -2.78
CA ASN A 344 3.59 -4.25 -1.37
C ASN A 344 4.51 -5.45 -1.17
N MET A 345 5.50 -5.30 -0.28
CA MET A 345 6.50 -6.32 0.08
C MET A 345 7.12 -7.02 -1.16
N PRO A 346 7.64 -6.29 -2.15
CA PRO A 346 8.22 -6.91 -3.34
C PRO A 346 9.58 -7.54 -3.07
N THR A 347 10.29 -7.06 -2.05
CA THR A 347 11.63 -7.51 -1.67
C THR A 347 11.54 -8.47 -0.49
N THR A 348 12.23 -9.60 -0.54
CA THR A 348 12.29 -10.53 0.60
C THR A 348 13.11 -9.95 1.75
N ILE A 349 12.89 -10.47 2.96
CA ILE A 349 13.60 -9.98 4.17
C ILE A 349 15.10 -10.14 4.00
N GLU A 350 15.56 -11.29 3.50
CA GLU A 350 16.99 -11.56 3.27
C GLU A 350 17.61 -10.61 2.25
N ALA A 351 16.84 -10.21 1.22
CA ALA A 351 17.27 -9.23 0.24
C ALA A 351 17.33 -7.82 0.84
N THR A 352 16.35 -7.45 1.66
CA THR A 352 16.32 -6.17 2.39
C THR A 352 17.50 -6.06 3.33
N ASP A 353 17.77 -7.09 4.14
CA ASP A 353 18.94 -7.13 5.04
C ASP A 353 20.26 -7.02 4.28
N TYR A 354 20.33 -7.66 3.10
CA TYR A 354 21.50 -7.57 2.25
C TYR A 354 21.73 -6.14 1.71
N PHE A 355 20.66 -5.43 1.29
CA PHE A 355 20.76 -4.03 0.88
C PHE A 355 21.24 -3.13 2.03
N LEU A 356 20.63 -3.25 3.21
CA LEU A 356 21.01 -2.46 4.39
C LEU A 356 22.49 -2.70 4.77
N LYS A 357 22.93 -3.96 4.77
CA LYS A 357 24.33 -4.33 5.08
C LYS A 357 25.31 -3.75 4.07
N ASN A 358 24.93 -3.62 2.82
CA ASN A 358 25.78 -3.06 1.76
C ASN A 358 25.55 -1.56 1.55
N LYS A 359 24.84 -0.87 2.47
CA LYS A 359 24.57 0.58 2.45
C LYS A 359 23.86 1.06 1.19
N VAL A 360 23.05 0.22 0.56
CA VAL A 360 22.09 0.64 -0.47
C VAL A 360 20.95 1.34 0.22
N LEU A 361 20.59 2.52 -0.25
CA LEU A 361 19.43 3.25 0.27
C LEU A 361 18.15 2.45 -0.02
N PHE A 362 17.41 2.09 1.03
CA PHE A 362 16.24 1.23 0.87
C PHE A 362 14.99 1.88 1.45
N ALA A 363 14.02 2.22 0.58
CA ALA A 363 12.72 2.77 0.98
C ALA A 363 11.66 1.67 1.01
N PRO A 364 11.13 1.30 2.20
CA PRO A 364 10.15 0.22 2.34
C PRO A 364 8.79 0.60 1.76
N GLY A 365 8.06 -0.37 1.21
CA GLY A 365 6.78 -0.17 0.52
C GLY A 365 5.72 0.54 1.35
N LYS A 366 5.65 0.26 2.66
CA LYS A 366 4.70 0.95 3.56
C LYS A 366 4.86 2.48 3.58
N ALA A 367 6.06 2.98 3.33
CA ALA A 367 6.34 4.41 3.17
C ALA A 367 6.32 4.82 1.70
N ALA A 368 7.07 4.12 0.85
CA ALA A 368 7.30 4.52 -0.54
C ALA A 368 6.03 4.48 -1.41
N ASN A 369 5.13 3.53 -1.18
CA ASN A 369 3.87 3.43 -1.93
C ASN A 369 2.67 4.12 -1.26
N ALA A 370 2.88 4.95 -0.24
CA ALA A 370 1.82 5.61 0.51
C ALA A 370 1.07 6.72 -0.29
N GLY A 371 1.52 7.06 -1.48
CA GLY A 371 0.84 8.03 -2.35
C GLY A 371 -0.61 7.68 -2.63
N GLY A 372 -0.91 6.40 -2.82
CA GLY A 372 -2.28 5.93 -3.05
C GLY A 372 -3.22 6.18 -1.87
N VAL A 373 -2.82 5.86 -0.65
CA VAL A 373 -3.63 6.12 0.55
C VAL A 373 -3.68 7.61 0.86
N SER A 374 -2.60 8.35 0.64
CA SER A 374 -2.57 9.81 0.78
C SER A 374 -3.63 10.48 -0.10
N THR A 375 -3.70 10.09 -1.37
CA THR A 375 -4.76 10.60 -2.28
C THR A 375 -6.16 10.19 -1.84
N SER A 376 -6.32 9.01 -1.23
CA SER A 376 -7.60 8.63 -0.66
C SER A 376 -8.04 9.61 0.45
N VAL A 377 -7.13 10.07 1.30
CA VAL A 377 -7.47 11.09 2.32
C VAL A 377 -7.74 12.45 1.69
N LEU A 378 -7.01 12.81 0.63
CA LEU A 378 -7.33 14.02 -0.14
C LEU A 378 -8.72 13.94 -0.78
N GLU A 379 -9.16 12.75 -1.24
CA GLU A 379 -10.54 12.52 -1.69
C GLU A 379 -11.54 12.71 -0.55
N MET A 380 -11.26 12.17 0.65
CA MET A 380 -12.10 12.39 1.84
C MET A 380 -12.21 13.90 2.15
N SER A 381 -11.10 14.63 2.14
CA SER A 381 -11.08 16.08 2.38
C SER A 381 -11.91 16.85 1.36
N GLN A 382 -11.80 16.52 0.08
CA GLN A 382 -12.62 17.11 -0.98
C GLN A 382 -14.11 16.81 -0.77
N ASN A 383 -14.45 15.57 -0.36
CA ASN A 383 -15.83 15.19 -0.09
C ASN A 383 -16.41 15.94 1.11
N SER A 384 -15.65 16.09 2.21
CA SER A 384 -16.08 16.84 3.39
C SER A 384 -16.29 18.31 3.08
N ALA A 385 -15.41 18.91 2.28
CA ALA A 385 -15.52 20.30 1.84
C ALA A 385 -16.55 20.51 0.73
N ARG A 386 -17.06 19.43 0.11
CA ARG A 386 -17.89 19.44 -1.12
C ARG A 386 -17.24 20.20 -2.28
N LEU A 387 -15.94 20.06 -2.42
CA LEU A 387 -15.12 20.67 -3.47
C LEU A 387 -14.42 19.58 -4.28
N SER A 388 -14.00 19.96 -5.49
CA SER A 388 -13.11 19.16 -6.33
C SER A 388 -11.84 19.97 -6.59
N TRP A 389 -10.69 19.35 -6.36
CA TRP A 389 -9.40 19.98 -6.63
C TRP A 389 -8.91 19.60 -8.02
N THR A 390 -8.13 20.48 -8.62
CA THR A 390 -7.42 20.22 -9.87
C THR A 390 -6.35 19.15 -9.67
N PHE A 391 -5.90 18.57 -10.76
CA PHE A 391 -4.79 17.60 -10.73
C PHE A 391 -3.52 18.20 -10.08
N ALA A 392 -3.20 19.46 -10.42
CA ALA A 392 -2.03 20.15 -9.88
C ALA A 392 -2.11 20.37 -8.35
N GLU A 393 -3.28 20.69 -7.81
CA GLU A 393 -3.49 20.83 -6.38
C GLU A 393 -3.32 19.48 -5.66
N VAL A 394 -3.87 18.40 -6.22
CA VAL A 394 -3.72 17.05 -5.66
C VAL A 394 -2.27 16.60 -5.71
N ASP A 395 -1.58 16.75 -6.85
CA ASP A 395 -0.19 16.36 -7.05
C ASP A 395 0.76 17.13 -6.10
N THR A 396 0.56 18.43 -5.94
CA THR A 396 1.32 19.25 -4.99
C THR A 396 1.18 18.74 -3.55
N ARG A 397 -0.03 18.38 -3.13
CA ARG A 397 -0.29 17.84 -1.79
C ARG A 397 0.32 16.46 -1.61
N ILE A 398 0.24 15.59 -2.64
CA ILE A 398 0.91 14.27 -2.63
C ILE A 398 2.41 14.46 -2.44
N LYS A 399 3.04 15.37 -3.18
CA LYS A 399 4.47 15.66 -3.04
C LYS A 399 4.83 16.11 -1.63
N GLN A 400 4.06 17.02 -1.04
CA GLN A 400 4.26 17.47 0.34
C GLN A 400 4.15 16.34 1.36
N ILE A 401 3.11 15.50 1.23
CA ILE A 401 2.90 14.35 2.13
C ILE A 401 4.05 13.36 2.01
N MET A 402 4.44 12.97 0.79
CA MET A 402 5.50 11.97 0.57
C MET A 402 6.87 12.45 1.05
N THR A 403 7.18 13.75 0.85
CA THR A 403 8.39 14.36 1.41
C THR A 403 8.34 14.39 2.95
N GLY A 404 7.19 14.67 3.53
CA GLY A 404 6.98 14.62 4.98
C GLY A 404 7.12 13.21 5.55
N ILE A 405 6.62 12.19 4.84
CA ILE A 405 6.81 10.78 5.23
C ILE A 405 8.30 10.47 5.32
N PHE A 406 9.08 10.83 4.28
CA PHE A 406 10.52 10.58 4.30
C PHE A 406 11.20 11.29 5.47
N ALA A 407 10.92 12.57 5.69
CA ALA A 407 11.51 13.32 6.80
C ALA A 407 11.20 12.68 8.16
N ASN A 408 9.97 12.22 8.37
CA ASN A 408 9.56 11.58 9.61
C ASN A 408 10.30 10.26 9.86
N LEU A 409 10.40 9.39 8.85
CA LEU A 409 11.09 8.12 9.00
C LEU A 409 12.61 8.27 9.15
N ASP A 410 13.22 9.24 8.47
CA ASP A 410 14.65 9.53 8.58
C ASP A 410 14.99 10.08 9.97
N ASN A 411 14.19 11.03 10.47
CA ASN A 411 14.31 11.56 11.82
C ASN A 411 14.13 10.46 12.88
N ALA A 412 13.15 9.58 12.70
CA ALA A 412 12.91 8.48 13.63
C ALA A 412 14.10 7.50 13.64
N ALA A 413 14.65 7.14 12.48
CA ALA A 413 15.84 6.29 12.40
C ALA A 413 17.05 6.93 13.13
N LYS A 414 17.32 8.22 12.87
CA LYS A 414 18.41 8.98 13.50
C LYS A 414 18.25 9.08 15.01
N SER A 415 17.03 9.30 15.51
CA SER A 415 16.78 9.45 16.95
C SER A 415 17.08 8.20 17.76
N TYR A 416 17.15 7.03 17.12
CA TYR A 416 17.48 5.75 17.75
C TYR A 416 18.80 5.17 17.27
N GLY A 417 19.68 5.97 16.67
CA GLY A 417 21.01 5.56 16.23
C GLY A 417 21.00 4.54 15.08
N MET A 418 19.96 4.57 14.26
CA MET A 418 19.75 3.69 13.10
C MET A 418 19.85 4.46 11.77
N ASP A 419 20.80 5.40 11.68
CA ASP A 419 20.99 6.25 10.50
C ASP A 419 21.00 5.43 9.21
N GLY A 420 20.20 5.84 8.22
CA GLY A 420 20.06 5.16 6.93
C GLY A 420 19.20 3.90 6.94
N ASN A 421 18.75 3.41 8.09
CA ASN A 421 17.80 2.31 8.18
C ASN A 421 16.36 2.81 8.11
N TYR A 422 15.90 3.08 6.90
CA TYR A 422 14.55 3.61 6.67
C TYR A 422 13.43 2.59 6.92
N VAL A 423 13.73 1.30 6.97
CA VAL A 423 12.77 0.25 7.38
C VAL A 423 12.44 0.39 8.86
N ALA A 424 13.47 0.48 9.71
CA ALA A 424 13.30 0.72 11.14
C ALA A 424 12.64 2.09 11.37
N GLY A 425 13.12 3.13 10.68
CA GLY A 425 12.56 4.49 10.78
C GLY A 425 11.07 4.53 10.47
N ALA A 426 10.60 3.84 9.44
CA ALA A 426 9.18 3.77 9.10
C ALA A 426 8.34 3.09 10.20
N ASN A 427 8.81 1.98 10.74
CA ASN A 427 8.11 1.29 11.83
C ASN A 427 8.08 2.14 13.11
N ILE A 428 9.20 2.76 13.47
CA ILE A 428 9.30 3.63 14.65
C ILE A 428 8.39 4.86 14.52
N ALA A 429 8.47 5.58 13.39
CA ALA A 429 7.64 6.77 13.18
C ALA A 429 6.13 6.45 13.21
N GLY A 430 5.72 5.35 12.56
CA GLY A 430 4.34 4.88 12.60
C GLY A 430 3.89 4.52 14.01
N PHE A 431 4.71 3.77 14.75
CA PHE A 431 4.43 3.39 16.13
C PHE A 431 4.30 4.60 17.05
N GLN A 432 5.28 5.50 17.03
CA GLN A 432 5.30 6.67 17.92
C GLN A 432 4.03 7.50 17.77
N LYS A 433 3.57 7.74 16.55
CA LYS A 433 2.34 8.50 16.30
C LYS A 433 1.10 7.82 16.87
N ILE A 434 0.97 6.50 16.69
CA ILE A 434 -0.16 5.73 17.23
C ILE A 434 -0.07 5.67 18.74
N ALA A 435 1.11 5.36 19.30
CA ALA A 435 1.34 5.23 20.73
C ALA A 435 1.05 6.55 21.48
N GLU A 436 1.54 7.69 20.95
CA GLU A 436 1.26 9.02 21.52
C GLU A 436 -0.23 9.30 21.56
N ALA A 437 -0.96 9.03 20.47
CA ALA A 437 -2.40 9.23 20.43
C ALA A 437 -3.14 8.31 21.40
N MET A 438 -2.78 7.02 21.48
CA MET A 438 -3.37 6.05 22.42
C MET A 438 -3.10 6.44 23.88
N MET A 439 -1.90 6.90 24.18
CA MET A 439 -1.55 7.36 25.55
C MET A 439 -2.29 8.64 25.93
N ALA A 440 -2.41 9.59 24.99
CA ALA A 440 -3.10 10.86 25.23
C ALA A 440 -4.62 10.71 25.44
N GLN A 441 -5.23 9.74 24.74
CA GLN A 441 -6.68 9.47 24.82
C GLN A 441 -7.05 8.57 26.02
N GLY A 442 -6.07 7.94 26.65
CA GLY A 442 -6.28 7.03 27.78
C GLY A 442 -6.73 5.62 27.37
N VAL A 443 -7.35 4.92 28.31
CA VAL A 443 -7.85 3.55 28.12
C VAL A 443 -9.30 3.60 27.67
N VAL A 444 -9.53 3.54 26.38
CA VAL A 444 -10.84 3.61 25.73
C VAL A 444 -11.09 2.37 24.87
#